data_7f0adfb16032999764e7d1581a3d84da
#
_entry.id   7f0adfb16032999764e7d1581a3d84da
#
_cell.length_a   1.000
_cell.length_b   1.000
_cell.length_c   1.000
_cell.angle_alpha   90.00
_cell.angle_beta   90.00
_cell.angle_gamma   90.00
#
_symmetry.space_group_name_H-M   'P 1'
#
loop_
_entity.id
_entity.type
_entity.pdbx_description
1 polymer ?
#
loop_
_entity_poly.entity_id
_entity_poly.type
_entity_poly.pdbx_seq_one_letter_code
_entity_poly.pdbx_strand_id
1 'polypeptide(L)'
;MKNSPKTGGYLHILKYTGLFGGVQGLNVLIGIVRNKLVAVLLGPQGVGLISLFNTTVRFISDSTNFGLSMSAVRNISEDYDRKDEEKLKEGITLVRSWSLLTALLGFFVCIILSPLLSKYTFSWNGHTLHFILLAPVVALTALSGGELAILKAVRKLRSLAVISVLNVLFALVLTVPLYYFFRNAAIVPSLILVALVQMILTILVSYRLYPLRVSLHWTVLSKGWGMIRLGTAFVIAGILGSGADLLIRSYLNNVADIEAVGFYNSAYMMTMVYAGMVFSAMETDYFPRLSGVNNLKFTFNQTVNRQVEVTLLLISPLLSFFLLFLPQLILSLYSNKFLPALGMAQVLTLAMYMRAVRLPVEYIPLAKGDSRSYLLLESAYDVVLVVLVIIGFRQWGILGAGVGIALTGFLHFVLVYVYAHHHYAYRMSTVVLFYAFLQLTLGILVFFCVRSDVQWVRWGVASVLCCASSVVSLRVIKSKTGLWNTLVSKIRNKFSRS
;
A
#
# COMPACT_ATOMS: atom_id res chain seq x y z
N MET A 1 -21.02 7.50 -43.28
CA MET A 1 -20.65 8.59 -42.40
C MET A 1 -21.42 8.47 -41.10
N LYS A 2 -20.81 7.97 -40.05
CA LYS A 2 -21.22 8.20 -38.66
C LYS A 2 -19.99 7.92 -37.78
N ASN A 3 -19.24 8.97 -37.47
CA ASN A 3 -18.08 8.92 -36.60
C ASN A 3 -18.48 9.18 -35.16
N SER A 4 -17.93 8.38 -34.32
CA SER A 4 -17.20 8.55 -33.07
C SER A 4 -17.99 8.67 -31.76
N PRO A 5 -18.01 7.54 -31.01
CA PRO A 5 -18.08 7.58 -29.55
C PRO A 5 -16.73 7.30 -28.87
N LYS A 6 -15.60 7.18 -29.61
CA LYS A 6 -14.32 6.73 -29.02
C LYS A 6 -13.48 7.84 -28.35
N THR A 7 -13.65 9.10 -28.73
CA THR A 7 -12.85 10.22 -28.18
C THR A 7 -13.34 10.71 -26.81
N GLY A 8 -14.63 10.60 -26.51
CA GLY A 8 -15.19 11.02 -25.22
C GLY A 8 -14.76 10.15 -24.04
N GLY A 9 -14.64 8.83 -24.27
CA GLY A 9 -14.21 7.89 -23.22
C GLY A 9 -12.74 8.05 -22.82
N TYR A 10 -11.86 8.32 -23.76
CA TYR A 10 -10.43 8.53 -23.48
C TYR A 10 -10.15 9.82 -22.71
N LEU A 11 -10.80 10.91 -23.09
CA LEU A 11 -10.70 12.20 -22.38
C LEU A 11 -11.28 12.12 -20.96
N HIS A 12 -12.35 11.36 -20.78
CA HIS A 12 -12.95 11.12 -19.48
C HIS A 12 -12.00 10.30 -18.58
N ILE A 13 -11.42 9.22 -19.09
CA ILE A 13 -10.43 8.40 -18.37
C ILE A 13 -9.20 9.23 -18.00
N LEU A 14 -8.61 9.96 -18.95
CA LEU A 14 -7.45 10.83 -18.70
C LEU A 14 -7.73 11.91 -17.66
N LYS A 15 -8.91 12.53 -17.69
CA LYS A 15 -9.30 13.54 -16.72
C LYS A 15 -9.44 12.99 -15.31
N TYR A 16 -10.02 11.80 -15.17
CA TYR A 16 -10.20 11.17 -13.85
C TYR A 16 -8.91 10.55 -13.34
N THR A 17 -8.10 9.90 -14.19
CA THR A 17 -6.78 9.37 -13.81
C THR A 17 -5.84 10.50 -13.39
N GLY A 18 -5.85 11.63 -14.11
CA GLY A 18 -5.09 12.83 -13.73
C GLY A 18 -5.57 13.46 -12.41
N LEU A 19 -6.88 13.51 -12.18
CA LEU A 19 -7.45 13.99 -10.91
C LEU A 19 -7.05 13.09 -9.74
N PHE A 20 -7.18 11.77 -9.91
CA PHE A 20 -6.81 10.81 -8.85
C PHE A 20 -5.31 10.80 -8.58
N GLY A 21 -4.48 10.83 -9.62
CA GLY A 21 -3.02 10.94 -9.47
C GLY A 21 -2.62 12.22 -8.74
N GLY A 22 -3.24 13.36 -9.08
CA GLY A 22 -3.02 14.63 -8.39
C GLY A 22 -3.46 14.60 -6.93
N VAL A 23 -4.63 14.03 -6.64
CA VAL A 23 -5.15 13.85 -5.27
C VAL A 23 -4.24 12.94 -4.45
N GLN A 24 -3.81 11.83 -5.03
CA GLN A 24 -2.89 10.91 -4.35
C GLN A 24 -1.54 11.58 -4.08
N GLY A 25 -1.00 12.33 -5.04
CA GLY A 25 0.21 13.12 -4.84
C GLY A 25 0.08 14.15 -3.71
N LEU A 26 -1.06 14.85 -3.65
CA LEU A 26 -1.34 15.82 -2.58
C LEU A 26 -1.46 15.13 -1.21
N ASN A 27 -2.17 14.01 -1.13
CA ASN A 27 -2.28 13.21 0.09
C ASN A 27 -0.92 12.79 0.64
N VAL A 28 -0.02 12.39 -0.26
CA VAL A 28 1.34 12.00 0.13
C VAL A 28 2.15 13.19 0.61
N LEU A 29 2.08 14.32 -0.08
CA LEU A 29 2.78 15.53 0.36
C LEU A 29 2.32 15.98 1.75
N ILE A 30 1.01 16.03 1.99
CA ILE A 30 0.46 16.35 3.32
C ILE A 30 0.88 15.28 4.35
N GLY A 31 0.83 14.00 3.96
CA GLY A 31 1.27 12.88 4.80
C GLY A 31 2.76 12.95 5.18
N ILE A 32 3.63 13.34 4.25
CA ILE A 32 5.06 13.57 4.51
C ILE A 32 5.25 14.69 5.54
N VAL A 33 4.57 15.83 5.36
CA VAL A 33 4.63 16.95 6.32
C VAL A 33 4.16 16.50 7.70
N ARG A 34 3.03 15.79 7.78
CA ARG A 34 2.51 15.25 9.03
C ARG A 34 3.51 14.29 9.69
N ASN A 35 4.05 13.33 8.94
CA ASN A 35 5.01 12.36 9.46
C ASN A 35 6.30 13.01 9.96
N LYS A 36 6.78 14.07 9.27
CA LYS A 36 7.91 14.89 9.74
C LYS A 36 7.60 15.52 11.09
N LEU A 37 6.45 16.19 11.21
CA LEU A 37 6.06 16.85 12.46
C LEU A 37 5.88 15.85 13.62
N VAL A 38 5.23 14.70 13.33
CA VAL A 38 5.10 13.61 14.30
C VAL A 38 6.47 13.08 14.74
N ALA A 39 7.38 12.86 13.80
CA ALA A 39 8.73 12.37 14.11
C ALA A 39 9.56 13.35 14.93
N VAL A 40 9.41 14.65 14.69
CA VAL A 40 10.09 15.71 15.47
C VAL A 40 9.50 15.83 16.88
N LEU A 41 8.16 15.80 16.99
CA LEU A 41 7.46 16.00 18.26
C LEU A 41 7.54 14.78 19.19
N LEU A 42 7.36 13.59 18.65
CA LEU A 42 7.24 12.35 19.44
C LEU A 42 8.51 11.47 19.41
N GLY A 43 9.40 11.71 18.44
CA GLY A 43 10.59 10.87 18.25
C GLY A 43 10.29 9.45 17.77
N PRO A 44 11.31 8.56 17.76
CA PRO A 44 11.16 7.16 17.35
C PRO A 44 10.15 6.39 18.22
N GLN A 45 10.16 6.64 19.52
CA GLN A 45 9.25 6.02 20.47
C GLN A 45 7.78 6.28 20.12
N GLY A 46 7.40 7.55 19.88
CA GLY A 46 6.02 7.88 19.52
C GLY A 46 5.62 7.35 18.14
N VAL A 47 6.52 7.39 17.17
CA VAL A 47 6.29 6.79 15.83
C VAL A 47 6.10 5.27 15.96
N GLY A 48 6.86 4.61 16.83
CA GLY A 48 6.71 3.19 17.13
C GLY A 48 5.35 2.85 17.73
N LEU A 49 4.91 3.62 18.75
CA LEU A 49 3.59 3.45 19.37
C LEU A 49 2.45 3.64 18.37
N ILE A 50 2.49 4.71 17.56
CA ILE A 50 1.49 4.95 16.52
C ILE A 50 1.46 3.79 15.52
N SER A 51 2.62 3.30 15.10
CA SER A 51 2.73 2.18 14.16
C SER A 51 2.12 0.92 14.73
N LEU A 52 2.43 0.60 15.98
CA LEU A 52 1.95 -0.61 16.66
C LEU A 52 0.43 -0.58 16.87
N PHE A 53 -0.11 0.54 17.35
CA PHE A 53 -1.55 0.70 17.53
C PHE A 53 -2.30 0.65 16.19
N ASN A 54 -1.82 1.33 15.16
CA ASN A 54 -2.43 1.25 13.82
C ASN A 54 -2.41 -0.17 13.25
N THR A 55 -1.32 -0.91 13.44
CA THR A 55 -1.22 -2.29 12.96
C THR A 55 -2.19 -3.21 13.73
N THR A 56 -2.35 -2.99 15.04
CA THR A 56 -3.34 -3.70 15.85
C THR A 56 -4.78 -3.41 15.40
N VAL A 57 -5.12 -2.13 15.20
CA VAL A 57 -6.43 -1.73 14.67
C VAL A 57 -6.68 -2.38 13.33
N ARG A 58 -5.68 -2.37 12.43
CA ARG A 58 -5.79 -3.01 11.11
C ARG A 58 -6.03 -4.51 11.24
N PHE A 59 -5.26 -5.23 12.06
CA PHE A 59 -5.43 -6.67 12.27
C PHE A 59 -6.83 -7.03 12.77
N ILE A 60 -7.35 -6.30 13.77
CA ILE A 60 -8.71 -6.54 14.28
C ILE A 60 -9.75 -6.20 13.22
N SER A 61 -9.58 -5.07 12.50
CA SER A 61 -10.50 -4.67 11.44
C SER A 61 -10.52 -5.69 10.29
N ASP A 62 -9.38 -6.19 9.84
CA ASP A 62 -9.29 -7.20 8.79
C ASP A 62 -9.91 -8.53 9.25
N SER A 63 -9.75 -8.88 10.54
CA SER A 63 -10.32 -10.10 11.14
C SER A 63 -11.84 -10.05 11.31
N THR A 64 -12.43 -8.86 11.44
CA THR A 64 -13.86 -8.69 11.75
C THR A 64 -14.70 -8.14 10.60
N ASN A 65 -14.07 -7.65 9.52
CA ASN A 65 -14.75 -6.99 8.39
C ASN A 65 -15.35 -7.97 7.35
N PHE A 66 -15.01 -9.26 7.39
CA PHE A 66 -15.49 -10.29 6.46
C PHE A 66 -15.39 -9.91 4.97
N GLY A 67 -14.45 -9.06 4.57
CA GLY A 67 -14.29 -8.62 3.18
C GLY A 67 -15.43 -7.78 2.63
N LEU A 68 -16.25 -7.23 3.51
CA LEU A 68 -17.44 -6.46 3.17
C LEU A 68 -17.13 -5.33 2.18
N SER A 69 -15.99 -4.63 2.36
CA SER A 69 -15.61 -3.50 1.50
C SER A 69 -15.44 -3.90 0.02
N MET A 70 -14.89 -5.08 -0.25
CA MET A 70 -14.67 -5.56 -1.63
C MET A 70 -15.94 -6.10 -2.26
N SER A 71 -16.67 -6.96 -1.52
CA SER A 71 -17.89 -7.59 -1.99
C SER A 71 -19.02 -6.58 -2.17
N ALA A 72 -19.13 -5.58 -1.29
CA ALA A 72 -20.08 -4.48 -1.40
C ALA A 72 -19.89 -3.66 -2.69
N VAL A 73 -18.64 -3.30 -3.01
CA VAL A 73 -18.34 -2.55 -4.24
C VAL A 73 -18.82 -3.32 -5.46
N ARG A 74 -18.57 -4.62 -5.53
CA ARG A 74 -18.97 -5.46 -6.67
C ARG A 74 -20.49 -5.50 -6.81
N ASN A 75 -21.22 -5.89 -5.76
CA ASN A 75 -22.67 -6.10 -5.84
C ASN A 75 -23.41 -4.78 -6.12
N ILE A 76 -23.07 -3.71 -5.38
CA ILE A 76 -23.70 -2.40 -5.59
C ILE A 76 -23.38 -1.84 -6.98
N SER A 77 -22.17 -2.06 -7.54
CA SER A 77 -21.83 -1.62 -8.88
C SER A 77 -22.65 -2.30 -9.96
N GLU A 78 -22.95 -3.61 -9.79
CA GLU A 78 -23.80 -4.37 -10.73
C GLU A 78 -25.23 -3.80 -10.76
N ASP A 79 -25.80 -3.50 -9.58
CA ASP A 79 -27.17 -2.93 -9.47
C ASP A 79 -27.20 -1.49 -9.98
N TYR A 80 -26.15 -0.69 -9.72
CA TYR A 80 -26.01 0.67 -10.22
C TYR A 80 -25.91 0.72 -11.75
N ASP A 81 -25.16 -0.20 -12.37
CA ASP A 81 -25.02 -0.28 -13.84
C ASP A 81 -26.31 -0.74 -14.52
N ARG A 82 -27.09 -1.58 -13.86
CA ARG A 82 -28.43 -2.02 -14.32
C ARG A 82 -29.51 -0.95 -14.16
N LYS A 83 -29.21 0.15 -13.45
CA LYS A 83 -30.15 1.22 -13.11
C LYS A 83 -31.38 0.73 -12.32
N ASP A 84 -31.23 -0.32 -11.55
CA ASP A 84 -32.26 -0.88 -10.67
C ASP A 84 -32.22 -0.16 -9.33
N GLU A 85 -33.00 0.92 -9.20
CA GLU A 85 -32.97 1.76 -8.00
C GLU A 85 -33.44 1.05 -6.74
N GLU A 86 -34.37 0.08 -6.83
CA GLU A 86 -34.86 -0.66 -5.68
C GLU A 86 -33.78 -1.60 -5.15
N LYS A 87 -33.18 -2.41 -6.01
CA LYS A 87 -32.06 -3.29 -5.62
C LYS A 87 -30.86 -2.51 -5.12
N LEU A 88 -30.56 -1.35 -5.75
CA LEU A 88 -29.50 -0.47 -5.28
C LEU A 88 -29.75 0.00 -3.83
N LYS A 89 -30.98 0.44 -3.51
CA LYS A 89 -31.36 0.85 -2.15
C LYS A 89 -31.32 -0.32 -1.17
N GLU A 90 -31.78 -1.49 -1.58
CA GLU A 90 -31.67 -2.73 -0.77
C GLU A 90 -30.20 -3.09 -0.51
N GLY A 91 -29.35 -3.08 -1.54
CA GLY A 91 -27.92 -3.37 -1.46
C GLY A 91 -27.19 -2.40 -0.52
N ILE A 92 -27.49 -1.08 -0.61
CA ILE A 92 -26.94 -0.07 0.30
C ILE A 92 -27.39 -0.32 1.74
N THR A 93 -28.68 -0.62 1.97
CA THR A 93 -29.19 -0.95 3.29
C THR A 93 -28.51 -2.18 3.87
N LEU A 94 -28.31 -3.20 3.06
CA LEU A 94 -27.60 -4.41 3.42
C LEU A 94 -26.15 -4.15 3.85
N VAL A 95 -25.40 -3.39 3.05
CA VAL A 95 -24.01 -3.03 3.35
C VAL A 95 -23.90 -2.23 4.64
N ARG A 96 -24.78 -1.28 4.88
CA ARG A 96 -24.84 -0.50 6.13
C ARG A 96 -25.15 -1.37 7.34
N SER A 97 -26.11 -2.29 7.20
CA SER A 97 -26.49 -3.23 8.27
C SER A 97 -25.32 -4.15 8.64
N TRP A 98 -24.62 -4.68 7.66
CA TRP A 98 -23.43 -5.49 7.89
C TRP A 98 -22.25 -4.67 8.41
N SER A 99 -22.06 -3.42 7.94
CA SER A 99 -21.02 -2.53 8.47
C SER A 99 -21.25 -2.21 9.96
N LEU A 100 -22.50 -2.05 10.38
CA LEU A 100 -22.83 -1.86 11.79
C LEU A 100 -22.54 -3.12 12.62
N LEU A 101 -22.89 -4.32 12.11
CA LEU A 101 -22.60 -5.57 12.79
C LEU A 101 -21.09 -5.82 12.91
N THR A 102 -20.33 -5.61 11.83
CA THR A 102 -18.88 -5.78 11.85
C THR A 102 -18.21 -4.73 12.73
N ALA A 103 -18.74 -3.51 12.80
CA ALA A 103 -18.28 -2.47 13.71
C ALA A 103 -18.49 -2.86 15.18
N LEU A 104 -19.66 -3.36 15.54
CA LEU A 104 -19.95 -3.87 16.88
C LEU A 104 -19.08 -5.08 17.20
N LEU A 105 -18.96 -6.03 16.27
CA LEU A 105 -18.10 -7.21 16.44
C LEU A 105 -16.63 -6.77 16.67
N GLY A 106 -16.09 -5.91 15.82
CA GLY A 106 -14.74 -5.40 15.96
C GLY A 106 -14.50 -4.63 17.26
N PHE A 107 -15.48 -3.85 17.69
CA PHE A 107 -15.46 -3.13 18.98
C PHE A 107 -15.32 -4.10 20.15
N PHE A 108 -16.21 -5.10 20.24
CA PHE A 108 -16.19 -6.08 21.33
C PHE A 108 -14.97 -7.00 21.27
N VAL A 109 -14.57 -7.46 20.07
CA VAL A 109 -13.35 -8.26 19.87
C VAL A 109 -12.12 -7.49 20.34
N CYS A 110 -12.02 -6.20 20.02
CA CYS A 110 -10.92 -5.36 20.49
C CYS A 110 -10.86 -5.27 22.03
N ILE A 111 -12.00 -5.09 22.68
CA ILE A 111 -12.08 -5.05 24.15
C ILE A 111 -11.71 -6.40 24.78
N ILE A 112 -12.26 -7.49 24.27
CA ILE A 112 -12.01 -8.83 24.79
C ILE A 112 -10.55 -9.24 24.61
N LEU A 113 -9.95 -8.91 23.47
CA LEU A 113 -8.57 -9.23 23.17
C LEU A 113 -7.57 -8.25 23.79
N SER A 114 -8.01 -7.10 24.34
CA SER A 114 -7.10 -6.06 24.84
C SER A 114 -6.10 -6.53 25.91
N PRO A 115 -6.45 -7.42 26.89
CA PRO A 115 -5.45 -7.93 27.85
C PRO A 115 -4.42 -8.82 27.15
N LEU A 116 -4.87 -9.64 26.19
CA LEU A 116 -4.01 -10.52 25.41
C LEU A 116 -3.04 -9.70 24.53
N LEU A 117 -3.56 -8.70 23.84
CA LEU A 117 -2.78 -7.78 23.02
C LEU A 117 -1.76 -7.01 23.87
N SER A 118 -2.15 -6.53 25.04
CA SER A 118 -1.23 -5.87 25.97
C SER A 118 -0.10 -6.80 26.41
N LYS A 119 -0.43 -8.05 26.75
CA LYS A 119 0.56 -9.04 27.18
C LYS A 119 1.55 -9.41 26.08
N TYR A 120 1.05 -9.70 24.87
CA TYR A 120 1.90 -10.20 23.77
C TYR A 120 2.56 -9.09 22.97
N THR A 121 2.01 -7.88 22.97
CA THR A 121 2.55 -6.74 22.22
C THR A 121 3.51 -5.91 23.07
N PHE A 122 3.21 -5.78 24.36
CA PHE A 122 4.05 -5.10 25.35
C PHE A 122 4.37 -6.08 26.46
N SER A 123 5.62 -6.39 26.69
CA SER A 123 6.10 -7.30 27.75
C SER A 123 5.74 -6.86 29.17
N TRP A 124 5.24 -5.66 29.35
CA TRP A 124 4.75 -5.07 30.58
C TRP A 124 3.25 -4.79 30.50
N ASN A 125 2.49 -5.25 31.44
CA ASN A 125 1.02 -5.26 31.48
C ASN A 125 0.36 -3.85 31.66
N GLY A 126 0.97 -2.77 31.13
CA GLY A 126 0.47 -1.41 31.35
C GLY A 126 -0.44 -0.85 30.24
N HIS A 127 -0.59 -1.53 29.09
CA HIS A 127 -1.26 -0.96 27.92
C HIS A 127 -2.68 -1.49 27.65
N THR A 128 -3.25 -2.31 28.52
CA THR A 128 -4.62 -2.85 28.36
C THR A 128 -5.65 -1.74 28.13
N LEU A 129 -5.58 -0.65 28.91
CA LEU A 129 -6.48 0.49 28.74
C LEU A 129 -6.35 1.15 27.38
N HIS A 130 -5.11 1.28 26.85
CA HIS A 130 -4.89 1.84 25.54
C HIS A 130 -5.54 1.01 24.44
N PHE A 131 -5.46 -0.34 24.52
CA PHE A 131 -6.13 -1.23 23.58
C PHE A 131 -7.67 -1.18 23.70
N ILE A 132 -8.22 -1.08 24.92
CA ILE A 132 -9.65 -0.84 25.10
C ILE A 132 -10.08 0.47 24.44
N LEU A 133 -9.31 1.53 24.61
CA LEU A 133 -9.57 2.84 24.00
C LEU A 133 -9.40 2.84 22.47
N LEU A 134 -8.76 1.83 21.87
CA LEU A 134 -8.71 1.66 20.42
C LEU A 134 -9.97 1.00 19.85
N ALA A 135 -10.83 0.37 20.67
CA ALA A 135 -12.05 -0.25 20.19
C ALA A 135 -12.99 0.69 19.42
N PRO A 136 -13.20 1.97 19.82
CA PRO A 136 -13.90 2.94 18.98
C PRO A 136 -13.26 3.15 17.61
N VAL A 137 -11.92 3.13 17.50
CA VAL A 137 -11.22 3.32 16.22
C VAL A 137 -11.58 2.18 15.26
N VAL A 138 -11.59 0.93 15.75
CA VAL A 138 -11.98 -0.25 14.96
C VAL A 138 -13.43 -0.10 14.46
N ALA A 139 -14.35 0.27 15.35
CA ALA A 139 -15.77 0.45 14.98
C ALA A 139 -15.96 1.57 13.96
N LEU A 140 -15.35 2.74 14.18
CA LEU A 140 -15.41 3.89 13.27
C LEU A 140 -14.82 3.57 11.90
N THR A 141 -13.73 2.79 11.87
CA THR A 141 -13.09 2.34 10.63
C THR A 141 -14.00 1.40 9.84
N ALA A 142 -14.68 0.45 10.50
CA ALA A 142 -15.61 -0.47 9.85
C ALA A 142 -16.82 0.27 9.26
N LEU A 143 -17.43 1.21 10.00
CA LEU A 143 -18.53 2.05 9.51
C LEU A 143 -18.10 2.90 8.31
N SER A 144 -16.95 3.58 8.41
CA SER A 144 -16.40 4.38 7.32
C SER A 144 -16.11 3.53 6.08
N GLY A 145 -15.60 2.31 6.28
CA GLY A 145 -15.27 1.36 5.21
C GLY A 145 -16.49 0.98 4.38
N GLY A 146 -17.64 0.73 5.01
CA GLY A 146 -18.89 0.43 4.34
C GLY A 146 -19.41 1.60 3.50
N GLU A 147 -19.42 2.81 4.05
CA GLU A 147 -19.87 4.00 3.31
C GLU A 147 -18.91 4.36 2.17
N LEU A 148 -17.59 4.21 2.36
CA LEU A 148 -16.61 4.38 1.29
C LEU A 148 -16.80 3.35 0.17
N ALA A 149 -17.18 2.11 0.49
CA ALA A 149 -17.49 1.07 -0.49
C ALA A 149 -18.73 1.46 -1.31
N ILE A 150 -19.77 1.99 -0.68
CA ILE A 150 -20.97 2.51 -1.37
C ILE A 150 -20.58 3.63 -2.35
N LEU A 151 -19.82 4.64 -1.89
CA LEU A 151 -19.39 5.76 -2.74
C LEU A 151 -18.51 5.30 -3.91
N LYS A 152 -17.66 4.29 -3.71
CA LYS A 152 -16.86 3.67 -4.79
C LYS A 152 -17.75 2.98 -5.81
N ALA A 153 -18.72 2.18 -5.36
CA ALA A 153 -19.63 1.43 -6.19
C ALA A 153 -20.48 2.32 -7.09
N VAL A 154 -21.00 3.42 -6.54
CA VAL A 154 -21.78 4.40 -7.32
C VAL A 154 -20.90 5.44 -8.04
N ARG A 155 -19.61 5.20 -8.13
CA ARG A 155 -18.62 5.97 -8.90
C ARG A 155 -18.56 7.46 -8.53
N LYS A 156 -18.81 7.82 -7.28
CA LYS A 156 -18.67 9.21 -6.78
C LYS A 156 -17.22 9.59 -6.52
N LEU A 157 -16.41 9.44 -7.56
CA LEU A 157 -14.95 9.55 -7.51
C LEU A 157 -14.47 10.92 -7.00
N ARG A 158 -15.14 12.01 -7.40
CA ARG A 158 -14.80 13.36 -6.92
C ARG A 158 -15.03 13.48 -5.41
N SER A 159 -16.13 12.93 -4.91
CA SER A 159 -16.42 12.94 -3.47
C SER A 159 -15.40 12.14 -2.67
N LEU A 160 -15.01 10.96 -3.17
CA LEU A 160 -13.94 10.16 -2.56
C LEU A 160 -12.60 10.91 -2.51
N ALA A 161 -12.25 11.62 -3.58
CA ALA A 161 -11.06 12.46 -3.64
C ALA A 161 -11.09 13.56 -2.58
N VAL A 162 -12.21 14.28 -2.46
CA VAL A 162 -12.39 15.35 -1.46
C VAL A 162 -12.33 14.80 -0.04
N ILE A 163 -13.04 13.70 0.25
CA ILE A 163 -12.99 13.03 1.56
C ILE A 163 -11.55 12.66 1.91
N SER A 164 -10.82 12.07 0.97
CA SER A 164 -9.44 11.63 1.20
C SER A 164 -8.51 12.81 1.55
N VAL A 165 -8.55 13.90 0.77
CA VAL A 165 -7.73 15.10 1.02
C VAL A 165 -8.11 15.76 2.35
N LEU A 166 -9.41 15.94 2.60
CA LEU A 166 -9.88 16.55 3.85
C LEU A 166 -9.49 15.71 5.06
N ASN A 167 -9.58 14.37 4.97
CA ASN A 167 -9.18 13.51 6.06
C ASN A 167 -7.68 13.66 6.41
N VAL A 168 -6.80 13.65 5.40
CA VAL A 168 -5.36 13.82 5.63
C VAL A 168 -5.04 15.21 6.15
N LEU A 169 -5.72 16.25 5.64
CA LEU A 169 -5.57 17.62 6.11
C LEU A 169 -6.03 17.79 7.56
N PHE A 170 -7.22 17.30 7.90
CA PHE A 170 -7.71 17.32 9.29
C PHE A 170 -6.83 16.48 10.22
N ALA A 171 -6.33 15.32 9.75
CA ALA A 171 -5.38 14.54 10.50
C ALA A 171 -4.12 15.36 10.83
N LEU A 172 -3.57 16.14 9.87
CA LEU A 172 -2.45 17.05 10.12
C LEU A 172 -2.82 18.12 11.16
N VAL A 173 -3.90 18.87 10.91
CA VAL A 173 -4.28 20.05 11.69
C VAL A 173 -4.67 19.68 13.13
N LEU A 174 -5.30 18.53 13.33
CA LEU A 174 -5.78 18.11 14.66
C LEU A 174 -4.71 17.37 15.45
N THR A 175 -3.94 16.48 14.79
CA THR A 175 -2.99 15.64 15.56
C THR A 175 -1.72 16.37 15.94
N VAL A 176 -1.23 17.32 15.13
CA VAL A 176 0.02 18.05 15.43
C VAL A 176 -0.08 18.90 16.69
N PRO A 177 -1.13 19.73 16.91
CA PRO A 177 -1.30 20.43 18.19
C PRO A 177 -1.44 19.49 19.38
N LEU A 178 -2.20 18.40 19.25
CA LEU A 178 -2.35 17.41 20.30
C LEU A 178 -0.99 16.83 20.71
N TYR A 179 -0.14 16.47 19.74
CA TYR A 179 1.20 15.95 20.01
C TYR A 179 2.15 17.01 20.58
N TYR A 180 1.97 18.27 20.22
CA TYR A 180 2.76 19.35 20.77
C TYR A 180 2.50 19.55 22.26
N PHE A 181 1.21 19.57 22.69
CA PHE A 181 0.83 19.82 24.08
C PHE A 181 0.89 18.57 24.97
N PHE A 182 0.44 17.41 24.46
CA PHE A 182 0.23 16.20 25.28
C PHE A 182 1.20 15.07 24.98
N ARG A 183 2.11 15.24 24.00
CA ARG A 183 3.13 14.24 23.64
C ARG A 183 2.52 12.84 23.42
N ASN A 184 3.13 11.80 24.00
CA ASN A 184 2.72 10.40 23.82
C ASN A 184 1.30 10.11 24.37
N ALA A 185 0.83 10.84 25.37
CA ALA A 185 -0.52 10.67 25.90
C ALA A 185 -1.62 10.99 24.87
N ALA A 186 -1.33 11.83 23.89
CA ALA A 186 -2.28 12.17 22.83
C ALA A 186 -2.39 11.11 21.71
N ILE A 187 -1.58 10.06 21.71
CA ILE A 187 -1.53 9.10 20.58
C ILE A 187 -2.89 8.43 20.41
N VAL A 188 -3.43 7.78 21.43
CA VAL A 188 -4.72 7.09 21.33
C VAL A 188 -5.87 8.07 21.08
N PRO A 189 -6.03 9.19 21.81
CA PRO A 189 -7.02 10.21 21.49
C PRO A 189 -6.95 10.72 20.05
N SER A 190 -5.75 10.92 19.52
CA SER A 190 -5.56 11.39 18.14
C SER A 190 -6.04 10.35 17.09
N LEU A 191 -5.81 9.06 17.34
CA LEU A 191 -6.31 7.99 16.47
C LEU A 191 -7.84 7.95 16.45
N ILE A 192 -8.48 8.08 17.61
CA ILE A 192 -9.93 8.16 17.73
C ILE A 192 -10.46 9.38 16.96
N LEU A 193 -9.84 10.54 17.16
CA LEU A 193 -10.26 11.78 16.52
C LEU A 193 -10.16 11.70 14.98
N VAL A 194 -9.07 11.16 14.46
CA VAL A 194 -8.88 10.97 13.01
C VAL A 194 -9.92 10.00 12.43
N ALA A 195 -10.19 8.89 13.12
CA ALA A 195 -11.21 7.93 12.70
C ALA A 195 -12.62 8.54 12.75
N LEU A 196 -12.91 9.36 13.76
CA LEU A 196 -14.17 10.09 13.89
C LEU A 196 -14.37 11.09 12.75
N VAL A 197 -13.33 11.89 12.43
CA VAL A 197 -13.36 12.83 11.30
C VAL A 197 -13.59 12.08 9.99
N GLN A 198 -12.87 10.97 9.76
CA GLN A 198 -13.07 10.13 8.58
C GLN A 198 -14.53 9.66 8.46
N MET A 199 -15.12 9.18 9.56
CA MET A 199 -16.50 8.74 9.60
C MET A 199 -17.47 9.91 9.30
N ILE A 200 -17.30 11.05 9.96
CA ILE A 200 -18.17 12.22 9.76
C ILE A 200 -18.12 12.69 8.30
N LEU A 201 -16.92 12.87 7.72
CA LEU A 201 -16.77 13.29 6.34
C LEU A 201 -17.44 12.33 5.35
N THR A 202 -17.29 11.03 5.61
CA THR A 202 -17.84 9.99 4.74
C THR A 202 -19.36 9.93 4.84
N ILE A 203 -19.91 9.98 6.05
CA ILE A 203 -21.37 9.95 6.33
C ILE A 203 -22.04 11.20 5.74
N LEU A 204 -21.49 12.40 5.94
CA LEU A 204 -22.06 13.62 5.41
C LEU A 204 -22.25 13.58 3.90
N VAL A 205 -21.31 12.97 3.18
CA VAL A 205 -21.41 12.83 1.72
C VAL A 205 -22.35 11.70 1.33
N SER A 206 -22.25 10.55 1.98
CA SER A 206 -23.01 9.35 1.63
C SER A 206 -24.51 9.50 1.95
N TYR A 207 -24.86 10.10 3.10
CA TYR A 207 -26.26 10.25 3.51
C TYR A 207 -27.00 11.35 2.74
N ARG A 208 -26.28 12.32 2.18
CA ARG A 208 -26.87 13.28 1.23
C ARG A 208 -27.30 12.61 -0.08
N LEU A 209 -26.61 11.55 -0.49
CA LEU A 209 -26.92 10.82 -1.73
C LEU A 209 -28.00 9.74 -1.49
N TYR A 210 -27.84 9.02 -0.41
CA TYR A 210 -28.72 7.90 0.00
C TYR A 210 -29.03 8.03 1.49
N PRO A 211 -30.26 8.42 1.87
CA PRO A 211 -30.66 8.55 3.27
C PRO A 211 -30.36 7.31 4.10
N LEU A 212 -30.09 7.49 5.39
CA LEU A 212 -29.75 6.37 6.29
C LEU A 212 -30.93 5.39 6.36
N ARG A 213 -30.64 4.14 5.98
CA ARG A 213 -31.51 2.99 6.17
C ARG A 213 -30.65 1.83 6.65
N VAL A 214 -31.01 1.27 7.80
CA VAL A 214 -30.37 0.10 8.40
C VAL A 214 -31.47 -0.85 8.82
N SER A 215 -31.29 -2.13 8.57
CA SER A 215 -32.23 -3.17 8.98
C SER A 215 -31.45 -4.35 9.55
N LEU A 216 -31.62 -4.63 10.84
CA LEU A 216 -30.99 -5.75 11.53
C LEU A 216 -31.87 -7.03 11.51
N HIS A 217 -32.96 -7.02 10.71
CA HIS A 217 -33.77 -8.19 10.54
C HIS A 217 -32.98 -9.33 9.87
N TRP A 218 -33.12 -10.54 10.41
CA TRP A 218 -32.45 -11.75 9.91
C TRP A 218 -32.70 -12.01 8.43
N THR A 219 -33.89 -11.72 7.94
CA THR A 219 -34.26 -11.83 6.53
C THR A 219 -33.45 -10.95 5.60
N VAL A 220 -33.00 -9.75 6.07
CA VAL A 220 -32.15 -8.85 5.33
C VAL A 220 -30.69 -9.30 5.44
N LEU A 221 -30.24 -9.66 6.64
CA LEU A 221 -28.87 -10.08 6.89
C LEU A 221 -28.52 -11.39 6.18
N SER A 222 -29.45 -12.35 6.12
CA SER A 222 -29.21 -13.61 5.40
C SER A 222 -28.95 -13.44 3.91
N LYS A 223 -29.53 -12.43 3.26
CA LYS A 223 -29.23 -12.08 1.87
C LYS A 223 -27.75 -11.67 1.67
N GLY A 224 -27.09 -11.12 2.72
CA GLY A 224 -25.70 -10.73 2.68
C GLY A 224 -24.69 -11.87 2.81
N TRP A 225 -25.13 -13.08 3.16
CA TRP A 225 -24.23 -14.22 3.33
C TRP A 225 -23.46 -14.58 2.04
N GLY A 226 -24.09 -14.39 0.88
CA GLY A 226 -23.43 -14.53 -0.42
C GLY A 226 -22.27 -13.54 -0.62
N MET A 227 -22.39 -12.32 -0.12
CA MET A 227 -21.32 -11.30 -0.16
C MET A 227 -20.11 -11.71 0.69
N ILE A 228 -20.36 -12.22 1.90
CA ILE A 228 -19.32 -12.69 2.82
C ILE A 228 -18.54 -13.86 2.20
N ARG A 229 -19.25 -14.84 1.64
CA ARG A 229 -18.63 -16.01 1.01
C ARG A 229 -17.71 -15.65 -0.16
N LEU A 230 -18.06 -14.62 -0.93
CA LEU A 230 -17.21 -14.11 -2.02
C LEU A 230 -15.93 -13.44 -1.53
N GLY A 231 -15.97 -12.82 -0.34
CA GLY A 231 -14.84 -12.10 0.25
C GLY A 231 -13.86 -12.98 1.03
N THR A 232 -14.20 -14.23 1.38
CA THR A 232 -13.44 -15.04 2.35
C THR A 232 -11.97 -15.25 1.99
N ALA A 233 -11.62 -15.48 0.73
CA ALA A 233 -10.22 -15.66 0.31
C ALA A 233 -9.39 -14.38 0.52
N PHE A 234 -9.94 -13.21 0.18
CA PHE A 234 -9.29 -11.92 0.39
C PHE A 234 -9.19 -11.55 1.88
N VAL A 235 -10.19 -11.97 2.67
CA VAL A 235 -10.19 -11.79 4.13
C VAL A 235 -9.05 -12.58 4.75
N ILE A 236 -8.91 -13.85 4.40
CA ILE A 236 -7.85 -14.71 4.94
C ILE A 236 -6.47 -14.13 4.58
N ALA A 237 -6.25 -13.71 3.34
CA ALA A 237 -5.00 -13.05 2.94
C ALA A 237 -4.77 -11.75 3.73
N GLY A 238 -5.81 -10.92 3.91
CA GLY A 238 -5.73 -9.69 4.71
C GLY A 238 -5.38 -9.93 6.18
N ILE A 239 -5.99 -10.94 6.80
CA ILE A 239 -5.72 -11.34 8.19
C ILE A 239 -4.29 -11.85 8.34
N LEU A 240 -3.81 -12.69 7.41
CA LEU A 240 -2.45 -13.21 7.44
C LEU A 240 -1.43 -12.08 7.29
N GLY A 241 -1.61 -11.19 6.31
CA GLY A 241 -0.71 -10.05 6.10
C GLY A 241 -0.69 -9.06 7.26
N SER A 242 -1.87 -8.66 7.78
CA SER A 242 -1.94 -7.76 8.94
C SER A 242 -1.49 -8.43 10.24
N GLY A 243 -1.70 -9.74 10.35
CA GLY A 243 -1.20 -10.57 11.45
C GLY A 243 0.32 -10.69 11.43
N ALA A 244 0.91 -10.93 10.27
CA ALA A 244 2.37 -10.94 10.08
C ALA A 244 2.99 -9.60 10.48
N ASP A 245 2.39 -8.49 10.03
CA ASP A 245 2.79 -7.13 10.39
C ASP A 245 2.73 -6.88 11.91
N LEU A 246 1.66 -7.34 12.57
CA LEU A 246 1.50 -7.22 14.03
C LEU A 246 2.51 -8.08 14.78
N LEU A 247 2.72 -9.33 14.36
CA LEU A 247 3.69 -10.25 14.96
C LEU A 247 5.12 -9.68 14.89
N ILE A 248 5.53 -9.16 13.73
CA ILE A 248 6.84 -8.56 13.55
C ILE A 248 7.02 -7.39 14.52
N ARG A 249 6.09 -6.42 14.54
CA ARG A 249 6.21 -5.22 15.40
C ARG A 249 6.14 -5.57 16.88
N SER A 250 5.28 -6.51 17.25
CA SER A 250 5.20 -7.02 18.63
C SER A 250 6.52 -7.69 19.05
N TYR A 251 7.10 -8.48 18.17
CA TYR A 251 8.39 -9.12 18.42
C TYR A 251 9.52 -8.09 18.59
N LEU A 252 9.61 -7.10 17.70
CA LEU A 252 10.61 -6.05 17.80
C LEU A 252 10.48 -5.27 19.12
N ASN A 253 9.25 -4.94 19.51
CA ASN A 253 9.00 -4.23 20.77
C ASN A 253 9.38 -5.07 22.01
N ASN A 254 9.11 -6.37 22.00
CA ASN A 254 9.37 -7.26 23.15
C ASN A 254 10.85 -7.64 23.31
N VAL A 255 11.60 -7.71 22.20
CA VAL A 255 13.00 -8.15 22.21
C VAL A 255 13.97 -6.96 22.32
N ALA A 256 13.61 -5.84 21.77
CA ALA A 256 14.38 -4.60 21.90
C ALA A 256 13.57 -3.55 22.68
N ASP A 257 12.91 -2.66 21.97
CA ASP A 257 12.11 -1.58 22.53
C ASP A 257 11.14 -1.00 21.48
N ILE A 258 10.30 -0.07 21.91
CA ILE A 258 9.35 0.61 21.02
C ILE A 258 10.05 1.53 20.01
N GLU A 259 11.27 1.99 20.28
CA GLU A 259 12.07 2.77 19.32
C GLU A 259 12.48 1.95 18.12
N ALA A 260 12.82 0.67 18.33
CA ALA A 260 13.09 -0.27 17.24
C ALA A 260 11.90 -0.41 16.30
N VAL A 261 10.67 -0.44 16.81
CA VAL A 261 9.45 -0.39 15.99
C VAL A 261 9.35 0.91 15.22
N GLY A 262 9.73 2.04 15.85
CA GLY A 262 9.79 3.35 15.19
C GLY A 262 10.79 3.39 14.04
N PHE A 263 11.99 2.83 14.22
CA PHE A 263 13.01 2.72 13.16
C PHE A 263 12.55 1.80 12.03
N TYR A 264 12.00 0.63 12.37
CA TYR A 264 11.42 -0.29 11.40
C TYR A 264 10.34 0.39 10.56
N ASN A 265 9.38 1.07 11.22
CA ASN A 265 8.29 1.74 10.55
C ASN A 265 8.77 2.89 9.65
N SER A 266 9.73 3.69 10.09
CA SER A 266 10.27 4.80 9.29
C SER A 266 10.98 4.31 8.03
N ALA A 267 11.84 3.29 8.14
CA ALA A 267 12.50 2.66 7.01
C ALA A 267 11.48 2.05 6.03
N TYR A 268 10.48 1.34 6.55
CA TYR A 268 9.41 0.73 5.76
C TYR A 268 8.57 1.78 5.01
N MET A 269 8.16 2.84 5.70
CA MET A 269 7.38 3.94 5.10
C MET A 269 8.13 4.65 3.99
N MET A 270 9.42 4.96 4.19
CA MET A 270 10.23 5.65 3.19
C MET A 270 10.40 4.81 1.92
N THR A 271 10.62 3.52 2.07
CA THR A 271 10.93 2.62 0.95
C THR A 271 9.68 1.98 0.37
N MET A 272 8.95 1.19 1.16
CA MET A 272 7.84 0.38 0.67
C MET A 272 6.59 1.21 0.34
N VAL A 273 6.38 2.33 1.04
CA VAL A 273 5.21 3.19 0.81
C VAL A 273 5.56 4.33 -0.13
N TYR A 274 6.52 5.20 0.19
CA TYR A 274 6.78 6.40 -0.64
C TYR A 274 7.43 6.06 -1.99
N ALA A 275 8.54 5.32 -2.00
CA ALA A 275 9.12 4.87 -3.26
C ALA A 275 8.24 3.82 -3.96
N GLY A 276 7.47 3.04 -3.20
CA GLY A 276 6.54 2.03 -3.69
C GLY A 276 5.30 2.56 -4.41
N MET A 277 4.97 3.85 -4.29
CA MET A 277 3.81 4.45 -4.97
C MET A 277 3.85 4.31 -6.49
N VAL A 278 5.04 4.26 -7.06
CA VAL A 278 5.22 4.03 -8.50
C VAL A 278 4.59 2.70 -8.92
N PHE A 279 4.68 1.67 -8.09
CA PHE A 279 4.06 0.37 -8.36
C PHE A 279 2.53 0.45 -8.35
N SER A 280 1.93 1.12 -7.38
CA SER A 280 0.47 1.25 -7.28
C SER A 280 -0.14 1.95 -8.51
N ALA A 281 0.57 2.94 -9.06
CA ALA A 281 0.16 3.59 -10.31
C ALA A 281 0.17 2.62 -11.50
N MET A 282 1.15 1.71 -11.54
CA MET A 282 1.27 0.71 -12.62
C MET A 282 0.26 -0.42 -12.46
N GLU A 283 -0.03 -0.86 -11.25
CA GLU A 283 -0.99 -1.93 -10.94
C GLU A 283 -2.39 -1.61 -11.47
N THR A 284 -2.81 -0.34 -11.38
CA THR A 284 -4.13 0.13 -11.80
C THR A 284 -4.41 -0.12 -13.30
N ASP A 285 -3.39 0.01 -14.16
CA ASP A 285 -3.50 -0.25 -15.61
C ASP A 285 -3.17 -1.71 -15.96
N TYR A 286 -2.16 -2.27 -15.31
CA TYR A 286 -1.61 -3.56 -15.66
C TYR A 286 -2.59 -4.72 -15.45
N PHE A 287 -3.25 -4.79 -14.30
CA PHE A 287 -4.11 -5.91 -13.95
C PHE A 287 -5.30 -6.09 -14.91
N PRO A 288 -6.08 -5.06 -15.25
CA PRO A 288 -7.15 -5.18 -16.25
C PRO A 288 -6.63 -5.59 -17.62
N ARG A 289 -5.48 -5.05 -18.05
CA ARG A 289 -4.86 -5.37 -19.34
C ARG A 289 -4.38 -6.82 -19.38
N LEU A 290 -3.79 -7.34 -18.30
CA LEU A 290 -3.36 -8.72 -18.19
C LEU A 290 -4.54 -9.68 -18.21
N SER A 291 -5.61 -9.37 -17.47
CA SER A 291 -6.84 -10.17 -17.42
C SER A 291 -7.54 -10.24 -18.79
N GLY A 292 -7.48 -9.15 -19.56
CA GLY A 292 -8.07 -9.11 -20.92
C GLY A 292 -7.38 -10.01 -21.94
N VAL A 293 -6.14 -10.43 -21.69
CA VAL A 293 -5.37 -11.33 -22.60
C VAL A 293 -5.10 -12.72 -22.01
N ASN A 294 -5.80 -13.08 -20.93
CA ASN A 294 -5.53 -14.30 -20.16
C ASN A 294 -5.60 -15.61 -20.97
N ASN A 295 -6.41 -15.65 -22.03
CA ASN A 295 -6.59 -16.81 -22.91
C ASN A 295 -5.55 -16.91 -24.05
N LEU A 296 -4.75 -15.86 -24.29
CA LEU A 296 -3.80 -15.75 -25.38
C LEU A 296 -2.37 -16.00 -24.89
N LYS A 297 -1.92 -17.26 -24.85
CA LYS A 297 -0.61 -17.65 -24.27
C LYS A 297 0.56 -16.75 -24.66
N PHE A 298 0.74 -16.47 -25.94
CA PHE A 298 1.85 -15.66 -26.45
C PHE A 298 1.72 -14.21 -26.01
N THR A 299 0.56 -13.60 -26.22
CA THR A 299 0.28 -12.19 -25.86
C THR A 299 0.33 -12.00 -24.35
N PHE A 300 -0.15 -12.97 -23.58
CA PHE A 300 -0.09 -12.98 -22.12
C PHE A 300 1.36 -12.90 -21.61
N ASN A 301 2.21 -13.83 -22.08
CA ASN A 301 3.63 -13.89 -21.74
C ASN A 301 4.37 -12.59 -22.12
N GLN A 302 4.07 -12.08 -23.33
CA GLN A 302 4.63 -10.82 -23.80
C GLN A 302 4.18 -9.63 -22.94
N THR A 303 2.92 -9.61 -22.49
CA THR A 303 2.36 -8.55 -21.64
C THR A 303 3.06 -8.52 -20.28
N VAL A 304 3.27 -9.69 -19.65
CA VAL A 304 3.99 -9.78 -18.36
C VAL A 304 5.43 -9.31 -18.53
N ASN A 305 6.16 -9.83 -19.53
CA ASN A 305 7.56 -9.46 -19.76
C ASN A 305 7.74 -7.96 -20.05
N ARG A 306 6.85 -7.38 -20.86
CA ARG A 306 6.86 -5.92 -21.12
C ARG A 306 6.59 -5.11 -19.84
N GLN A 307 5.68 -5.59 -18.99
CA GLN A 307 5.40 -4.90 -17.73
C GLN A 307 6.62 -4.93 -16.81
N VAL A 308 7.26 -6.10 -16.62
CA VAL A 308 8.50 -6.21 -15.83
C VAL A 308 9.56 -5.26 -16.36
N GLU A 309 9.79 -5.25 -17.68
CA GLU A 309 10.78 -4.39 -18.32
C GLU A 309 10.50 -2.91 -18.06
N VAL A 310 9.26 -2.46 -18.31
CA VAL A 310 8.88 -1.05 -18.13
C VAL A 310 8.97 -0.64 -16.65
N THR A 311 8.48 -1.49 -15.74
CA THR A 311 8.54 -1.23 -14.30
C THR A 311 9.98 -1.07 -13.83
N LEU A 312 10.83 -2.01 -14.23
CA LEU A 312 12.24 -2.02 -13.84
C LEU A 312 12.97 -0.78 -14.37
N LEU A 313 12.81 -0.48 -15.67
CA LEU A 313 13.50 0.66 -16.31
C LEU A 313 13.01 2.02 -15.80
N LEU A 314 11.76 2.13 -15.36
CA LEU A 314 11.26 3.38 -14.78
C LEU A 314 11.72 3.57 -13.33
N ILE A 315 11.69 2.49 -12.53
CA ILE A 315 11.95 2.65 -11.11
C ILE A 315 13.45 2.61 -10.76
N SER A 316 14.29 1.90 -11.55
CA SER A 316 15.71 1.73 -11.21
C SER A 316 16.49 3.04 -11.07
N PRO A 317 16.38 4.03 -11.98
CA PRO A 317 17.01 5.33 -11.78
C PRO A 317 16.53 6.03 -10.51
N LEU A 318 15.21 5.99 -10.24
CA LEU A 318 14.62 6.59 -9.05
C LEU A 318 15.17 5.96 -7.78
N LEU A 319 15.29 4.62 -7.73
CA LEU A 319 15.86 3.91 -6.60
C LEU A 319 17.35 4.19 -6.42
N SER A 320 18.11 4.34 -7.51
CA SER A 320 19.53 4.69 -7.44
C SER A 320 19.73 6.07 -6.82
N PHE A 321 18.98 7.08 -7.28
CA PHE A 321 19.02 8.42 -6.67
C PHE A 321 18.46 8.42 -5.25
N PHE A 322 17.41 7.63 -4.99
CA PHE A 322 16.87 7.49 -3.65
C PHE A 322 17.92 6.93 -2.68
N LEU A 323 18.69 5.89 -3.08
CA LEU A 323 19.82 5.37 -2.31
C LEU A 323 20.88 6.45 -2.02
N LEU A 324 21.25 7.22 -3.03
CA LEU A 324 22.25 8.27 -2.91
C LEU A 324 21.84 9.35 -1.91
N PHE A 325 20.59 9.79 -1.98
CA PHE A 325 20.08 10.86 -1.11
C PHE A 325 19.42 10.35 0.19
N LEU A 326 19.39 9.05 0.43
CA LEU A 326 18.68 8.46 1.58
C LEU A 326 19.12 9.02 2.94
N PRO A 327 20.42 9.27 3.22
CA PRO A 327 20.84 9.91 4.47
C PRO A 327 20.22 11.29 4.66
N GLN A 328 20.16 12.12 3.60
CA GLN A 328 19.54 13.45 3.64
C GLN A 328 18.03 13.37 3.73
N LEU A 329 17.43 12.37 3.08
CA LEU A 329 15.99 12.15 3.14
C LEU A 329 15.53 11.75 4.55
N ILE A 330 16.28 10.93 5.28
CA ILE A 330 15.96 10.63 6.69
C ILE A 330 15.99 11.89 7.53
N LEU A 331 17.01 12.73 7.38
CA LEU A 331 17.12 13.98 8.13
C LEU A 331 16.00 14.97 7.79
N SER A 332 15.63 15.06 6.51
CA SER A 332 14.59 15.97 6.04
C SER A 332 13.16 15.48 6.33
N LEU A 333 12.90 14.18 6.20
CA LEU A 333 11.57 13.59 6.39
C LEU A 333 11.28 13.19 7.85
N TYR A 334 12.31 12.93 8.64
CA TYR A 334 12.22 12.58 10.05
C TYR A 334 13.11 13.49 10.90
N SER A 335 14.11 12.95 11.58
CA SER A 335 15.10 13.71 12.36
C SER A 335 16.38 12.88 12.53
N ASN A 336 17.43 13.51 13.10
CA ASN A 336 18.70 12.82 13.41
C ASN A 336 18.50 11.56 14.28
N LYS A 337 17.46 11.53 15.12
CA LYS A 337 17.13 10.37 15.97
C LYS A 337 16.78 9.12 15.18
N PHE A 338 16.42 9.24 13.89
CA PHE A 338 16.04 8.12 13.01
C PHE A 338 17.20 7.58 12.16
N LEU A 339 18.42 8.07 12.32
CA LEU A 339 19.59 7.54 11.61
C LEU A 339 19.82 6.04 11.78
N PRO A 340 19.50 5.39 12.93
CA PRO A 340 19.59 3.93 13.04
C PRO A 340 18.74 3.17 12.00
N ALA A 341 17.68 3.78 11.46
CA ALA A 341 16.86 3.20 10.40
C ALA A 341 17.53 3.19 9.01
N LEU A 342 18.64 3.95 8.83
CA LEU A 342 19.30 4.16 7.53
C LEU A 342 19.73 2.84 6.89
N GLY A 343 20.40 1.97 7.64
CA GLY A 343 20.88 0.69 7.12
C GLY A 343 19.75 -0.20 6.60
N MET A 344 18.65 -0.30 7.34
CA MET A 344 17.46 -1.00 6.91
C MET A 344 16.86 -0.38 5.65
N ALA A 345 16.69 0.95 5.61
CA ALA A 345 16.14 1.64 4.46
C ALA A 345 16.97 1.45 3.18
N GLN A 346 18.30 1.42 3.30
CA GLN A 346 19.21 1.11 2.18
C GLN A 346 18.99 -0.30 1.63
N VAL A 347 18.89 -1.30 2.51
CA VAL A 347 18.64 -2.70 2.11
C VAL A 347 17.25 -2.85 1.49
N LEU A 348 16.23 -2.24 2.08
CA LEU A 348 14.87 -2.25 1.53
C LEU A 348 14.81 -1.58 0.15
N THR A 349 15.61 -0.54 -0.09
CA THR A 349 15.69 0.09 -1.42
C THR A 349 16.24 -0.88 -2.46
N LEU A 350 17.23 -1.73 -2.12
CA LEU A 350 17.67 -2.80 -3.00
C LEU A 350 16.58 -3.86 -3.21
N ALA A 351 15.81 -4.19 -2.17
CA ALA A 351 14.68 -5.12 -2.30
C ALA A 351 13.61 -4.61 -3.29
N MET A 352 13.48 -3.30 -3.49
CA MET A 352 12.54 -2.71 -4.44
C MET A 352 12.89 -3.01 -5.90
N TYR A 353 14.17 -3.20 -6.25
CA TYR A 353 14.55 -3.70 -7.58
C TYR A 353 13.97 -5.10 -7.83
N MET A 354 14.05 -5.98 -6.82
CA MET A 354 13.43 -7.30 -6.90
C MET A 354 11.90 -7.22 -6.98
N ARG A 355 11.28 -6.30 -6.22
CA ARG A 355 9.84 -6.07 -6.28
C ARG A 355 9.39 -5.65 -7.67
N ALA A 356 10.19 -4.85 -8.39
CA ALA A 356 9.90 -4.43 -9.77
C ALA A 356 9.79 -5.61 -10.75
N VAL A 357 10.59 -6.65 -10.53
CA VAL A 357 10.55 -7.88 -11.33
C VAL A 357 9.43 -8.81 -10.87
N ARG A 358 9.28 -8.97 -9.56
CA ARG A 358 8.36 -9.90 -8.91
C ARG A 358 6.90 -9.51 -9.12
N LEU A 359 6.54 -8.27 -8.85
CA LEU A 359 5.16 -7.80 -8.79
C LEU A 359 4.32 -8.13 -10.04
N PRO A 360 4.79 -7.91 -11.29
CA PRO A 360 4.01 -8.29 -12.45
C PRO A 360 3.77 -9.80 -12.58
N VAL A 361 4.66 -10.63 -12.04
CA VAL A 361 4.54 -12.09 -12.04
C VAL A 361 3.54 -12.57 -10.99
N GLU A 362 3.47 -11.91 -9.83
CA GLU A 362 2.51 -12.17 -8.75
C GLU A 362 1.05 -12.01 -9.19
N TYR A 363 0.79 -11.14 -10.16
CA TYR A 363 -0.56 -10.96 -10.72
C TYR A 363 -1.01 -12.08 -11.67
N ILE A 364 -0.13 -13.00 -12.07
CA ILE A 364 -0.48 -14.08 -13.02
C ILE A 364 -1.60 -14.97 -12.48
N PRO A 365 -1.54 -15.57 -11.27
CA PRO A 365 -2.61 -16.39 -10.74
C PRO A 365 -3.94 -15.63 -10.67
N LEU A 366 -3.90 -14.38 -10.22
CA LEU A 366 -5.08 -13.54 -10.08
C LEU A 366 -5.73 -13.23 -11.44
N ALA A 367 -4.93 -12.90 -12.47
CA ALA A 367 -5.40 -12.66 -13.84
C ALA A 367 -5.96 -13.92 -14.49
N LYS A 368 -5.48 -15.10 -14.09
CA LYS A 368 -6.02 -16.40 -14.51
C LYS A 368 -7.28 -16.82 -13.76
N GLY A 369 -7.72 -16.06 -12.76
CA GLY A 369 -8.86 -16.38 -11.91
C GLY A 369 -8.57 -17.44 -10.84
N ASP A 370 -7.31 -17.77 -10.62
CA ASP A 370 -6.87 -18.77 -9.64
C ASP A 370 -6.60 -18.11 -8.27
N SER A 371 -7.68 -17.74 -7.60
CA SER A 371 -7.62 -17.10 -6.28
C SER A 371 -7.03 -18.01 -5.19
N ARG A 372 -7.12 -19.35 -5.35
CA ARG A 372 -6.57 -20.30 -4.37
C ARG A 372 -5.06 -20.30 -4.41
N SER A 373 -4.48 -20.39 -5.60
CA SER A 373 -3.03 -20.33 -5.77
C SER A 373 -2.47 -18.98 -5.34
N TYR A 374 -3.15 -17.88 -5.66
CA TYR A 374 -2.79 -16.56 -5.18
C TYR A 374 -2.74 -16.53 -3.64
N LEU A 375 -3.80 -16.99 -2.96
CA LEU A 375 -3.86 -17.04 -1.50
C LEU A 375 -2.73 -17.87 -0.90
N LEU A 376 -2.44 -19.05 -1.46
CA LEU A 376 -1.37 -19.93 -0.97
C LEU A 376 0.01 -19.28 -1.10
N LEU A 377 0.28 -18.64 -2.23
CA LEU A 377 1.55 -17.95 -2.48
C LEU A 377 1.75 -16.76 -1.54
N GLU A 378 0.71 -15.93 -1.34
CA GLU A 378 0.74 -14.81 -0.39
C GLU A 378 0.88 -15.30 1.06
N SER A 379 0.16 -16.36 1.44
CA SER A 379 0.29 -16.94 2.78
C SER A 379 1.71 -17.47 3.04
N ALA A 380 2.32 -18.10 2.04
CA ALA A 380 3.71 -18.55 2.14
C ALA A 380 4.67 -17.36 2.29
N TYR A 381 4.42 -16.27 1.57
CA TYR A 381 5.18 -15.01 1.73
C TYR A 381 5.11 -14.49 3.16
N ASP A 382 3.91 -14.38 3.74
CA ASP A 382 3.72 -13.84 5.09
C ASP A 382 4.42 -14.68 6.17
N VAL A 383 4.33 -16.01 6.07
CA VAL A 383 5.02 -16.91 7.00
C VAL A 383 6.55 -16.78 6.89
N VAL A 384 7.07 -16.79 5.67
CA VAL A 384 8.52 -16.65 5.43
C VAL A 384 9.00 -15.26 5.88
N LEU A 385 8.20 -14.23 5.68
CA LEU A 385 8.47 -12.86 6.10
C LEU A 385 8.68 -12.78 7.62
N VAL A 386 7.74 -13.31 8.40
CA VAL A 386 7.84 -13.31 9.86
C VAL A 386 9.08 -14.03 10.32
N VAL A 387 9.34 -15.24 9.79
CA VAL A 387 10.49 -16.06 10.18
C VAL A 387 11.82 -15.37 9.87
N LEU A 388 11.98 -14.87 8.64
CA LEU A 388 13.24 -14.26 8.21
C LEU A 388 13.48 -12.88 8.84
N VAL A 389 12.44 -12.11 9.10
CA VAL A 389 12.58 -10.83 9.83
C VAL A 389 12.99 -11.09 11.27
N ILE A 390 12.40 -12.07 11.95
CA ILE A 390 12.77 -12.44 13.32
C ILE A 390 14.23 -12.93 13.38
N ILE A 391 14.62 -13.84 12.50
CA ILE A 391 16.00 -14.37 12.46
C ILE A 391 16.98 -13.24 12.14
N GLY A 392 16.69 -12.44 11.12
CA GLY A 392 17.55 -11.33 10.74
C GLY A 392 17.70 -10.28 11.85
N PHE A 393 16.61 -9.95 12.51
CA PHE A 393 16.63 -8.99 13.63
C PHE A 393 17.48 -9.51 14.81
N ARG A 394 17.39 -10.78 15.13
CA ARG A 394 18.24 -11.40 16.19
C ARG A 394 19.73 -11.31 15.88
N GLN A 395 20.11 -11.40 14.60
CA GLN A 395 21.51 -11.42 14.21
C GLN A 395 22.12 -10.04 14.02
N TRP A 396 21.39 -9.12 13.40
CA TRP A 396 21.90 -7.81 12.97
C TRP A 396 20.97 -6.65 13.31
N GLY A 397 20.06 -6.81 14.29
CA GLY A 397 19.12 -5.77 14.73
C GLY A 397 18.24 -5.26 13.59
N ILE A 398 18.00 -3.96 13.56
CA ILE A 398 17.13 -3.31 12.56
C ILE A 398 17.63 -3.54 11.12
N LEU A 399 18.94 -3.53 10.88
CA LEU A 399 19.50 -3.87 9.58
C LEU A 399 19.09 -5.27 9.14
N GLY A 400 19.19 -6.24 10.06
CA GLY A 400 18.83 -7.63 9.81
C GLY A 400 17.33 -7.82 9.51
N ALA A 401 16.45 -7.02 10.13
CA ALA A 401 15.03 -7.00 9.76
C ALA A 401 14.85 -6.61 8.28
N GLY A 402 15.60 -5.60 7.81
CA GLY A 402 15.61 -5.22 6.40
C GLY A 402 16.12 -6.33 5.48
N VAL A 403 17.20 -7.03 5.88
CA VAL A 403 17.73 -8.19 5.15
C VAL A 403 16.70 -9.32 5.10
N GLY A 404 15.97 -9.57 6.21
CA GLY A 404 14.89 -10.56 6.26
C GLY A 404 13.78 -10.24 5.24
N ILE A 405 13.33 -8.98 5.16
CA ILE A 405 12.34 -8.54 4.17
C ILE A 405 12.87 -8.73 2.74
N ALA A 406 14.13 -8.32 2.48
CA ALA A 406 14.74 -8.43 1.15
C ALA A 406 14.87 -9.88 0.71
N LEU A 407 15.33 -10.76 1.60
CA LEU A 407 15.46 -12.20 1.35
C LEU A 407 14.09 -12.86 1.13
N THR A 408 13.08 -12.50 1.93
CA THR A 408 11.70 -12.94 1.72
C THR A 408 11.23 -12.56 0.33
N GLY A 409 11.46 -11.31 -0.09
CA GLY A 409 11.11 -10.84 -1.42
C GLY A 409 11.76 -11.64 -2.54
N PHE A 410 13.02 -12.01 -2.37
CA PHE A 410 13.75 -12.86 -3.32
C PHE A 410 13.19 -14.29 -3.36
N LEU A 411 13.02 -14.93 -2.20
CA LEU A 411 12.47 -16.30 -2.11
C LEU A 411 11.04 -16.36 -2.68
N HIS A 412 10.23 -15.36 -2.39
CA HIS A 412 8.88 -15.28 -2.95
C HIS A 412 8.90 -15.09 -4.47
N PHE A 413 9.83 -14.28 -5.01
CA PHE A 413 10.01 -14.19 -6.45
C PHE A 413 10.31 -15.56 -7.07
N VAL A 414 11.25 -16.32 -6.49
CA VAL A 414 11.58 -17.65 -6.97
C VAL A 414 10.36 -18.57 -6.91
N LEU A 415 9.63 -18.57 -5.80
CA LEU A 415 8.44 -19.40 -5.60
C LEU A 415 7.37 -19.07 -6.66
N VAL A 416 7.02 -17.79 -6.80
CA VAL A 416 5.99 -17.34 -7.77
C VAL A 416 6.43 -17.59 -9.19
N TYR A 417 7.70 -17.38 -9.52
CA TYR A 417 8.23 -17.64 -10.87
C TYR A 417 8.18 -19.12 -11.23
N VAL A 418 8.65 -20.00 -10.32
CA VAL A 418 8.62 -21.47 -10.52
C VAL A 418 7.17 -21.93 -10.67
N TYR A 419 6.28 -21.46 -9.81
CA TYR A 419 4.86 -21.78 -9.90
C TYR A 419 4.25 -21.31 -11.23
N ALA A 420 4.48 -20.06 -11.62
CA ALA A 420 3.97 -19.50 -12.86
C ALA A 420 4.55 -20.21 -14.11
N HIS A 421 5.82 -20.62 -14.06
CA HIS A 421 6.46 -21.39 -15.12
C HIS A 421 5.80 -22.75 -15.32
N HIS A 422 5.62 -23.52 -14.25
CA HIS A 422 5.06 -24.87 -14.33
C HIS A 422 3.54 -24.88 -14.57
N HIS A 423 2.81 -23.98 -13.92
CA HIS A 423 1.34 -24.04 -13.95
C HIS A 423 0.72 -23.23 -15.09
N TYR A 424 1.33 -22.10 -15.44
CA TYR A 424 0.81 -21.20 -16.50
C TYR A 424 1.71 -21.10 -17.73
N ALA A 425 2.79 -21.92 -17.79
CA ALA A 425 3.78 -21.90 -18.88
C ALA A 425 4.39 -20.49 -19.12
N TYR A 426 4.52 -19.69 -18.05
CA TYR A 426 5.17 -18.39 -18.11
C TYR A 426 6.67 -18.56 -18.31
N ARG A 427 7.26 -17.78 -19.22
CA ARG A 427 8.71 -17.73 -19.45
C ARG A 427 9.18 -16.28 -19.43
N MET A 428 10.12 -15.99 -18.54
CA MET A 428 10.79 -14.70 -18.53
C MET A 428 11.73 -14.57 -19.72
N SER A 429 11.67 -13.45 -20.43
CA SER A 429 12.54 -13.25 -21.59
C SER A 429 13.97 -12.94 -21.16
N THR A 430 14.94 -13.39 -21.96
CA THR A 430 16.38 -13.15 -21.73
C THR A 430 16.70 -11.65 -21.64
N VAL A 431 15.98 -10.83 -22.41
CA VAL A 431 16.12 -9.37 -22.40
C VAL A 431 15.74 -8.77 -21.05
N VAL A 432 14.64 -9.25 -20.46
CA VAL A 432 14.19 -8.82 -19.12
C VAL A 432 15.20 -9.23 -18.05
N LEU A 433 15.72 -10.48 -18.12
CA LEU A 433 16.75 -10.97 -17.23
C LEU A 433 18.02 -10.13 -17.32
N PHE A 434 18.44 -9.77 -18.53
CA PHE A 434 19.60 -8.91 -18.73
C PHE A 434 19.44 -7.52 -18.10
N TYR A 435 18.28 -6.86 -18.32
CA TYR A 435 18.01 -5.56 -17.69
C TYR A 435 17.86 -5.66 -16.18
N ALA A 436 17.26 -6.74 -15.67
CA ALA A 436 17.14 -6.96 -14.23
C ALA A 436 18.53 -7.12 -13.59
N PHE A 437 19.39 -7.93 -14.19
CA PHE A 437 20.76 -8.12 -13.74
C PHE A 437 21.56 -6.81 -13.79
N LEU A 438 21.51 -6.09 -14.92
CA LEU A 438 22.26 -4.85 -15.11
C LEU A 438 21.83 -3.77 -14.10
N GLN A 439 20.51 -3.54 -13.96
CA GLN A 439 20.01 -2.51 -13.06
C GLN A 439 20.21 -2.84 -11.59
N LEU A 440 20.04 -4.11 -11.22
CA LEU A 440 20.32 -4.57 -9.85
C LEU A 440 21.82 -4.43 -9.52
N THR A 441 22.71 -4.80 -10.45
CA THR A 441 24.17 -4.61 -10.27
C THR A 441 24.52 -3.15 -10.07
N LEU A 442 23.97 -2.23 -10.90
CA LEU A 442 24.16 -0.80 -10.71
C LEU A 442 23.65 -0.33 -9.34
N GLY A 443 22.48 -0.79 -8.92
CA GLY A 443 21.93 -0.49 -7.59
C GLY A 443 22.82 -0.98 -6.45
N ILE A 444 23.35 -2.20 -6.55
CA ILE A 444 24.29 -2.77 -5.57
C ILE A 444 25.61 -1.94 -5.53
N LEU A 445 26.13 -1.55 -6.67
CA LEU A 445 27.32 -0.69 -6.71
C LEU A 445 27.07 0.67 -6.05
N VAL A 446 25.93 1.31 -6.33
CA VAL A 446 25.52 2.56 -5.64
C VAL A 446 25.42 2.33 -4.13
N PHE A 447 24.83 1.21 -3.68
CA PHE A 447 24.70 0.87 -2.26
C PHE A 447 26.07 0.80 -1.56
N PHE A 448 27.08 0.18 -2.18
CA PHE A 448 28.44 0.14 -1.61
C PHE A 448 29.13 1.50 -1.67
N CYS A 449 28.98 2.25 -2.76
CA CYS A 449 29.54 3.60 -2.86
C CYS A 449 29.00 4.55 -1.77
N VAL A 450 27.69 4.52 -1.51
CA VAL A 450 27.06 5.38 -0.51
C VAL A 450 27.52 5.04 0.93
N ARG A 451 27.95 3.83 1.17
CA ARG A 451 28.53 3.39 2.46
C ARG A 451 30.03 3.65 2.62
N SER A 452 30.71 4.06 1.57
CA SER A 452 32.12 4.38 1.62
C SER A 452 32.38 5.62 2.46
N ASP A 453 33.48 5.64 3.23
CA ASP A 453 33.94 6.82 3.99
C ASP A 453 34.56 7.88 3.10
N VAL A 454 34.99 7.50 1.89
CA VAL A 454 35.63 8.39 0.94
C VAL A 454 34.58 9.24 0.22
N GLN A 455 34.58 10.55 0.49
CA GLN A 455 33.56 11.47 -0.03
C GLN A 455 33.42 11.47 -1.55
N TRP A 456 34.50 11.43 -2.28
CA TRP A 456 34.45 11.43 -3.77
C TRP A 456 33.86 10.11 -4.31
N VAL A 457 34.04 8.97 -3.62
CA VAL A 457 33.39 7.71 -3.98
C VAL A 457 31.89 7.80 -3.70
N ARG A 458 31.55 8.29 -2.52
CA ARG A 458 30.15 8.44 -2.08
C ARG A 458 29.33 9.33 -3.00
N TRP A 459 29.88 10.49 -3.41
CA TRP A 459 29.15 11.44 -4.24
C TRP A 459 29.51 11.36 -5.72
N GLY A 460 30.79 11.26 -6.07
CA GLY A 460 31.24 11.25 -7.46
C GLY A 460 30.90 9.94 -8.16
N VAL A 461 31.42 8.82 -7.67
CA VAL A 461 31.19 7.50 -8.31
C VAL A 461 29.72 7.12 -8.26
N ALA A 462 29.06 7.32 -7.11
CA ALA A 462 27.64 6.99 -6.99
C ALA A 462 26.77 7.83 -7.95
N SER A 463 27.05 9.12 -8.13
CA SER A 463 26.33 9.96 -9.09
C SER A 463 26.53 9.49 -10.54
N VAL A 464 27.74 9.08 -10.91
CA VAL A 464 28.02 8.52 -12.25
C VAL A 464 27.21 7.23 -12.46
N LEU A 465 27.16 6.35 -11.47
CA LEU A 465 26.36 5.11 -11.54
C LEU A 465 24.84 5.39 -11.64
N CYS A 466 24.33 6.38 -10.90
CA CYS A 466 22.94 6.83 -11.01
C CYS A 466 22.64 7.38 -12.42
N CYS A 467 23.54 8.19 -12.96
CA CYS A 467 23.43 8.68 -14.34
C CYS A 467 23.49 7.52 -15.36
N ALA A 468 24.37 6.53 -15.15
CA ALA A 468 24.46 5.36 -16.01
C ALA A 468 23.13 4.57 -16.02
N SER A 469 22.54 4.30 -14.83
CA SER A 469 21.22 3.68 -14.72
C SER A 469 20.15 4.46 -15.49
N SER A 470 20.17 5.80 -15.37
CA SER A 470 19.23 6.69 -16.05
C SER A 470 19.40 6.65 -17.57
N VAL A 471 20.65 6.70 -18.06
CA VAL A 471 20.96 6.64 -19.49
C VAL A 471 20.54 5.32 -20.11
N VAL A 472 20.80 4.19 -19.42
CA VAL A 472 20.34 2.85 -19.86
C VAL A 472 18.83 2.84 -19.97
N SER A 473 18.12 3.26 -18.91
CA SER A 473 16.66 3.27 -18.87
C SER A 473 16.06 4.14 -19.96
N LEU A 474 16.55 5.38 -20.12
CA LEU A 474 16.05 6.31 -21.12
C LEU A 474 16.33 5.83 -22.56
N ARG A 475 17.51 5.27 -22.84
CA ARG A 475 17.84 4.72 -24.16
C ARG A 475 16.93 3.57 -24.54
N VAL A 476 16.68 2.63 -23.61
CA VAL A 476 15.82 1.47 -23.88
C VAL A 476 14.37 1.90 -24.05
N ILE A 477 13.85 2.77 -23.16
CA ILE A 477 12.48 3.29 -23.28
C ILE A 477 12.32 4.06 -24.61
N LYS A 478 13.29 4.90 -24.98
CA LYS A 478 13.29 5.65 -26.25
C LYS A 478 13.25 4.71 -27.47
N SER A 479 14.04 3.64 -27.47
CA SER A 479 14.12 2.71 -28.61
C SER A 479 12.86 1.87 -28.78
N LYS A 480 12.16 1.55 -27.67
CA LYS A 480 10.98 0.65 -27.69
C LYS A 480 9.64 1.37 -27.70
N THR A 481 9.60 2.64 -27.29
CA THR A 481 8.37 3.43 -27.26
C THR A 481 8.53 4.62 -28.18
N GLY A 482 7.62 4.81 -29.14
CA GLY A 482 7.53 6.04 -29.94
C GLY A 482 7.20 7.31 -29.10
N LEU A 483 7.17 7.20 -27.77
CA LEU A 483 6.86 8.28 -26.81
C LEU A 483 7.81 9.46 -26.95
N TRP A 484 9.09 9.23 -27.25
CA TRP A 484 10.05 10.32 -27.45
C TRP A 484 9.69 11.19 -28.66
N ASN A 485 9.30 10.57 -29.77
CA ASN A 485 8.86 11.30 -30.96
C ASN A 485 7.57 12.08 -30.67
N THR A 486 6.67 11.51 -29.87
CA THR A 486 5.43 12.18 -29.45
C THR A 486 5.68 13.31 -28.44
N LEU A 487 6.61 13.17 -27.51
CA LEU A 487 7.01 14.22 -26.58
C LEU A 487 7.74 15.36 -27.29
N VAL A 488 8.71 15.02 -28.13
CA VAL A 488 9.46 16.02 -28.92
C VAL A 488 8.54 16.77 -29.89
N SER A 489 7.60 16.10 -30.53
CA SER A 489 6.59 16.75 -31.38
C SER A 489 5.66 17.67 -30.59
N LYS A 490 5.22 17.27 -29.40
CA LYS A 490 4.40 18.12 -28.50
C LYS A 490 5.17 19.34 -28.01
N ILE A 491 6.45 19.17 -27.60
CA ILE A 491 7.30 20.28 -27.17
C ILE A 491 7.58 21.22 -28.36
N ARG A 492 7.96 20.67 -29.52
CA ARG A 492 8.21 21.44 -30.73
C ARG A 492 6.97 22.23 -31.19
N ASN A 493 5.78 21.59 -31.14
CA ASN A 493 4.52 22.23 -31.46
C ASN A 493 4.11 23.31 -30.43
N LYS A 494 4.55 23.22 -29.19
CA LYS A 494 4.33 24.24 -28.17
C LYS A 494 5.25 25.45 -28.35
N PHE A 495 6.49 25.22 -28.77
CA PHE A 495 7.45 26.29 -29.07
C PHE A 495 7.27 26.91 -30.48
N SER A 496 6.56 26.26 -31.40
CA SER A 496 6.24 26.83 -32.71
C SER A 496 4.91 27.59 -32.73
N ARG A 497 4.16 27.62 -31.59
CA ARG A 497 2.92 28.38 -31.42
C ARG A 497 3.07 29.58 -30.46
N SER A 498 4.26 29.80 -29.92
CA SER A 498 4.67 31.03 -29.25
C SER A 498 5.61 31.85 -30.17
#